data_b85df973f8b8ea8f5cf61051dc0adebd
#
_entry.id   b85df973f8b8ea8f5cf61051dc0adebd
#
_cell.length_a   1.000
_cell.length_b   1.000
_cell.length_c   1.000
_cell.angle_alpha   90.00
_cell.angle_beta   90.00
_cell.angle_gamma   90.00
#
_symmetry.space_group_name_H-M   'P 1'
#
loop_
_entity.id
_entity.type
_entity.pdbx_description
1 polymer ?
#
loop_
_entity_poly.entity_id
_entity_poly.type
_entity_poly.pdbx_seq_one_letter_code
_entity_poly.pdbx_strand_id
1 'polypeptide(L)'
;MSDPTQRRGDHWWRHLIIWVAIAIAVFPPLYVISAAFNTDQTLSGSSLVPRALTFENFKGLFVQKEGGAEVFFVRWFRASVIIAVLNAFFTVFIGALSAYAFSRFRFRGRRMGMLFLLLIQMFPGLLNLVAIYLIVLRTGEVIPALGLNKLTALLVVYLSGAMSVNLWLMKGFFDSIPAELDESARVDGATPAQIFWGVILPLAVPVLSVVGMFAFVGTLNEFITASVLLETVDNFTLPLGLQAYVSTSYEENWGSFAAGVLLAQIPAIIGFIFVQKYIISGLTQGSVKG
;
A
#
# COMPACT_ATOMS: atom_id res chain seq x y z
N MET A 1 27.30 -33.80 30.64
CA MET A 1 26.06 -34.38 30.08
C MET A 1 24.92 -33.64 30.76
N SER A 2 24.34 -32.64 30.12
CA SER A 2 23.18 -31.87 30.64
C SER A 2 21.91 -32.56 30.14
N ASP A 3 21.03 -32.88 31.10
CA ASP A 3 19.77 -33.61 30.92
C ASP A 3 18.84 -32.85 29.91
N PRO A 4 18.44 -33.48 28.81
CA PRO A 4 17.56 -32.82 27.81
C PRO A 4 16.10 -32.70 28.26
N THR A 5 15.73 -33.17 29.46
CA THR A 5 14.34 -33.19 29.92
C THR A 5 13.90 -31.93 30.67
N GLN A 6 14.82 -31.02 31.06
CA GLN A 6 14.52 -29.85 31.90
C GLN A 6 14.03 -28.58 31.15
N ARG A 7 13.89 -28.57 29.82
CA ARG A 7 13.50 -27.33 29.11
C ARG A 7 12.09 -27.29 28.49
N ARG A 8 11.24 -28.29 28.73
CA ARG A 8 9.88 -28.32 28.13
C ARG A 8 8.80 -27.56 28.91
N GLY A 9 9.04 -27.17 30.17
CA GLY A 9 8.02 -26.56 31.03
C GLY A 9 7.95 -25.04 31.05
N ASP A 10 9.01 -24.34 30.54
CA ASP A 10 9.21 -22.93 30.88
C ASP A 10 8.74 -21.90 29.81
N HIS A 11 7.96 -22.34 28.81
CA HIS A 11 7.59 -21.46 27.69
C HIS A 11 6.10 -21.22 27.53
N TRP A 12 5.25 -21.68 28.46
CA TRP A 12 3.80 -21.50 28.37
C TRP A 12 3.39 -20.01 28.30
N TRP A 13 4.08 -19.13 29.00
CA TRP A 13 3.84 -17.68 28.98
C TRP A 13 4.10 -17.07 27.60
N ARG A 14 5.02 -17.61 26.81
CA ARG A 14 5.28 -17.19 25.41
C ARG A 14 4.06 -17.53 24.55
N HIS A 15 3.48 -18.70 24.72
CA HIS A 15 2.24 -19.07 24.03
C HIS A 15 1.07 -18.18 24.47
N LEU A 16 0.97 -17.86 25.77
CA LEU A 16 -0.05 -16.94 26.26
C LEU A 16 0.08 -15.55 25.61
N ILE A 17 1.29 -14.99 25.55
CA ILE A 17 1.53 -13.70 24.87
C ILE A 17 1.14 -13.79 23.40
N ILE A 18 1.51 -14.86 22.71
CA ILE A 18 1.18 -15.04 21.29
C ILE A 18 -0.34 -15.11 21.11
N TRP A 19 -1.07 -15.86 21.96
CA TRP A 19 -2.51 -15.97 21.86
C TRP A 19 -3.21 -14.65 22.16
N VAL A 20 -2.74 -13.90 23.17
CA VAL A 20 -3.26 -12.55 23.47
C VAL A 20 -3.02 -11.60 22.29
N ALA A 21 -1.82 -11.62 21.73
CA ALA A 21 -1.50 -10.79 20.54
C ALA A 21 -2.38 -11.16 19.34
N ILE A 22 -2.61 -12.46 19.09
CA ILE A 22 -3.51 -12.94 18.04
C ILE A 22 -4.93 -12.47 18.30
N ALA A 23 -5.43 -12.61 19.52
CA ALA A 23 -6.79 -12.18 19.88
C ALA A 23 -7.00 -10.67 19.64
N ILE A 24 -6.03 -9.84 20.06
CA ILE A 24 -6.06 -8.39 19.83
C ILE A 24 -6.00 -8.06 18.34
N ALA A 25 -5.14 -8.74 17.57
CA ALA A 25 -4.98 -8.49 16.14
C ALA A 25 -6.20 -8.94 15.31
N VAL A 26 -6.86 -10.02 15.71
CA VAL A 26 -8.01 -10.60 14.99
C VAL A 26 -9.34 -9.93 15.36
N PHE A 27 -9.42 -9.32 16.55
CA PHE A 27 -10.65 -8.68 17.04
C PHE A 27 -11.21 -7.61 16.07
N PRO A 28 -10.44 -6.60 15.61
CA PRO A 28 -10.99 -5.59 14.70
C PRO A 28 -11.47 -6.17 13.34
N PRO A 29 -10.73 -7.05 12.66
CA PRO A 29 -11.24 -7.72 11.46
C PRO A 29 -12.53 -8.51 11.68
N LEU A 30 -12.63 -9.25 12.78
CA LEU A 30 -13.84 -9.99 13.11
C LEU A 30 -15.04 -9.07 13.31
N TYR A 31 -14.83 -7.91 13.94
CA TYR A 31 -15.89 -6.92 14.12
C TYR A 31 -16.37 -6.36 12.77
N VAL A 32 -15.46 -6.04 11.85
CA VAL A 32 -15.83 -5.58 10.50
C VAL A 32 -16.58 -6.67 9.73
N ILE A 33 -16.12 -7.93 9.83
CA ILE A 33 -16.82 -9.08 9.21
C ILE A 33 -18.23 -9.19 9.79
N SER A 34 -18.37 -9.14 11.11
CA SER A 34 -19.67 -9.19 11.76
C SER A 34 -20.59 -8.07 11.28
N ALA A 35 -20.11 -6.83 11.26
CA ALA A 35 -20.87 -5.67 10.80
C ALA A 35 -21.34 -5.81 9.34
N ALA A 36 -20.49 -6.35 8.46
CA ALA A 36 -20.81 -6.55 7.05
C ALA A 36 -21.95 -7.56 6.82
N PHE A 37 -22.10 -8.54 7.71
CA PHE A 37 -23.16 -9.57 7.62
C PHE A 37 -24.33 -9.31 8.57
N ASN A 38 -24.33 -8.22 9.36
CA ASN A 38 -25.41 -7.89 10.26
C ASN A 38 -26.56 -7.18 9.54
N THR A 39 -27.78 -7.41 9.99
CA THR A 39 -28.99 -6.68 9.54
C THR A 39 -29.08 -5.28 10.12
N ASP A 40 -28.47 -5.04 11.30
CA ASP A 40 -28.44 -3.73 11.93
C ASP A 40 -27.43 -2.83 11.21
N GLN A 41 -27.91 -1.71 10.68
CA GLN A 41 -27.07 -0.80 9.88
C GLN A 41 -26.29 0.20 10.76
N THR A 42 -26.47 0.16 12.09
CA THR A 42 -25.83 1.08 13.04
C THR A 42 -24.69 0.40 13.81
N LEU A 43 -23.65 1.17 14.19
CA LEU A 43 -22.56 0.67 15.03
C LEU A 43 -23.05 0.18 16.42
N SER A 44 -24.01 0.86 16.99
CA SER A 44 -24.55 0.55 18.33
C SER A 44 -25.31 -0.78 18.38
N GLY A 45 -25.83 -1.26 17.25
CA GLY A 45 -26.51 -2.56 17.13
C GLY A 45 -25.59 -3.71 16.75
N SER A 46 -24.36 -3.43 16.31
CA SER A 46 -23.43 -4.47 15.86
C SER A 46 -22.86 -5.22 17.07
N SER A 47 -23.07 -6.54 17.09
CA SER A 47 -22.45 -7.46 18.04
C SER A 47 -21.35 -8.27 17.34
N LEU A 48 -20.36 -8.81 18.10
CA LEU A 48 -19.31 -9.67 17.55
C LEU A 48 -19.87 -10.91 16.82
N VAL A 49 -21.06 -11.34 17.19
CA VAL A 49 -21.80 -12.40 16.52
C VAL A 49 -23.07 -11.79 15.96
N PRO A 50 -23.28 -11.78 14.63
CA PRO A 50 -24.49 -11.24 14.02
C PRO A 50 -25.73 -11.95 14.58
N ARG A 51 -26.76 -11.19 14.97
CA ARG A 51 -28.05 -11.77 15.42
C ARG A 51 -28.79 -12.42 14.26
N ALA A 52 -28.65 -11.87 13.07
CA ALA A 52 -29.16 -12.44 11.82
C ALA A 52 -28.16 -12.17 10.71
N LEU A 53 -27.84 -13.21 9.92
CA LEU A 53 -26.92 -13.08 8.79
C LEU A 53 -27.67 -12.55 7.56
N THR A 54 -27.11 -11.51 6.95
CA THR A 54 -27.63 -10.95 5.70
C THR A 54 -26.53 -10.72 4.68
N PHE A 55 -26.88 -10.84 3.39
CA PHE A 55 -26.03 -10.43 2.27
C PHE A 55 -26.50 -9.11 1.61
N GLU A 56 -27.56 -8.50 2.16
CA GLU A 56 -28.13 -7.27 1.58
C GLU A 56 -27.13 -6.10 1.59
N ASN A 57 -26.23 -6.03 2.59
CA ASN A 57 -25.18 -5.03 2.64
C ASN A 57 -24.22 -5.13 1.45
N PHE A 58 -23.93 -6.36 0.99
CA PHE A 58 -23.10 -6.58 -0.21
C PHE A 58 -23.90 -6.30 -1.48
N LYS A 59 -25.15 -6.77 -1.56
CA LYS A 59 -26.01 -6.51 -2.73
C LYS A 59 -26.21 -5.01 -2.95
N GLY A 60 -26.41 -4.24 -1.87
CA GLY A 60 -26.59 -2.80 -1.91
C GLY A 60 -25.41 -2.02 -2.51
N LEU A 61 -24.22 -2.65 -2.59
CA LEU A 61 -23.04 -2.07 -3.25
C LEU A 61 -23.08 -2.20 -4.78
N PHE A 62 -23.89 -3.14 -5.31
CA PHE A 62 -23.91 -3.47 -6.74
C PHE A 62 -25.26 -3.21 -7.40
N VAL A 63 -26.32 -3.07 -6.62
CA VAL A 63 -27.69 -2.92 -7.14
C VAL A 63 -28.20 -1.52 -6.81
N GLN A 64 -28.73 -0.86 -7.84
CA GLN A 64 -29.38 0.43 -7.70
C GLN A 64 -30.64 0.29 -6.84
N LYS A 65 -30.77 1.06 -5.76
CA LYS A 65 -32.01 1.14 -4.98
C LYS A 65 -33.10 1.79 -5.83
N GLU A 66 -34.35 1.36 -5.65
CA GLU A 66 -35.51 2.02 -6.25
C GLU A 66 -35.50 3.49 -5.84
N GLY A 67 -35.33 4.41 -6.82
CA GLY A 67 -35.18 5.85 -6.56
C GLY A 67 -34.01 6.50 -7.30
N GLY A 68 -33.16 5.73 -7.99
CA GLY A 68 -32.28 6.29 -9.03
C GLY A 68 -30.87 6.70 -8.61
N ALA A 69 -30.41 6.40 -7.38
CA ALA A 69 -29.02 6.65 -7.02
C ALA A 69 -28.10 5.69 -7.79
N GLU A 70 -27.20 6.24 -8.61
CA GLU A 70 -26.21 5.44 -9.34
C GLU A 70 -25.31 4.64 -8.40
N VAL A 71 -24.95 3.43 -8.83
CA VAL A 71 -24.05 2.55 -8.07
C VAL A 71 -22.61 2.88 -8.44
N PHE A 72 -21.95 3.63 -7.61
CA PHE A 72 -20.56 4.05 -7.86
C PHE A 72 -19.50 3.07 -7.35
N PHE A 73 -19.86 2.09 -6.51
CA PHE A 73 -18.89 1.19 -5.85
C PHE A 73 -17.91 0.54 -6.82
N VAL A 74 -18.40 -0.06 -7.91
CA VAL A 74 -17.54 -0.72 -8.92
C VAL A 74 -16.59 0.26 -9.58
N ARG A 75 -17.04 1.49 -9.83
CA ARG A 75 -16.24 2.56 -10.42
C ARG A 75 -15.13 2.99 -9.47
N TRP A 76 -15.44 3.23 -8.20
CA TRP A 76 -14.46 3.58 -7.15
C TRP A 76 -13.46 2.46 -6.93
N PHE A 77 -13.94 1.21 -6.85
CA PHE A 77 -13.10 0.03 -6.69
C PHE A 77 -12.10 -0.09 -7.86
N ARG A 78 -12.59 -0.01 -9.10
CA ARG A 78 -11.75 -0.07 -10.28
C ARG A 78 -10.75 1.09 -10.34
N ALA A 79 -11.17 2.31 -10.04
CA ALA A 79 -10.29 3.47 -9.99
C ALA A 79 -9.17 3.28 -8.98
N SER A 80 -9.48 2.86 -7.75
CA SER A 80 -8.50 2.60 -6.70
C SER A 80 -7.51 1.49 -7.08
N VAL A 81 -7.99 0.37 -7.62
CA VAL A 81 -7.10 -0.73 -8.02
C VAL A 81 -6.17 -0.31 -9.15
N ILE A 82 -6.69 0.38 -10.18
CA ILE A 82 -5.87 0.87 -11.30
C ILE A 82 -4.79 1.84 -10.80
N ILE A 83 -5.16 2.83 -9.99
CA ILE A 83 -4.20 3.80 -9.45
C ILE A 83 -3.17 3.11 -8.57
N ALA A 84 -3.59 2.17 -7.70
CA ALA A 84 -2.69 1.44 -6.82
C ALA A 84 -1.70 0.58 -7.60
N VAL A 85 -2.14 -0.11 -8.64
CA VAL A 85 -1.26 -0.91 -9.54
C VAL A 85 -0.27 -0.01 -10.27
N LEU A 86 -0.75 1.09 -10.86
CA LEU A 86 0.11 2.03 -11.59
C LEU A 86 1.11 2.70 -10.64
N ASN A 87 0.67 3.16 -9.47
CA ASN A 87 1.57 3.75 -8.49
C ASN A 87 2.61 2.74 -8.00
N ALA A 88 2.22 1.52 -7.67
CA ALA A 88 3.16 0.47 -7.25
C ALA A 88 4.19 0.16 -8.35
N PHE A 89 3.74 0.00 -9.60
CA PHE A 89 4.62 -0.26 -10.74
C PHE A 89 5.64 0.86 -10.93
N PHE A 90 5.18 2.11 -11.02
CA PHE A 90 6.07 3.24 -11.25
C PHE A 90 6.96 3.53 -10.03
N THR A 91 6.48 3.33 -8.81
CA THR A 91 7.30 3.44 -7.59
C THR A 91 8.44 2.44 -7.60
N VAL A 92 8.18 1.17 -7.93
CA VAL A 92 9.22 0.16 -8.05
C VAL A 92 10.17 0.48 -9.19
N PHE A 93 9.65 0.86 -10.35
CA PHE A 93 10.44 1.16 -11.54
C PHE A 93 11.39 2.35 -11.32
N ILE A 94 10.84 3.51 -10.93
CA ILE A 94 11.60 4.74 -10.69
C ILE A 94 12.54 4.54 -9.49
N GLY A 95 12.04 3.91 -8.42
CA GLY A 95 12.81 3.61 -7.22
C GLY A 95 13.99 2.70 -7.50
N ALA A 96 13.82 1.63 -8.28
CA ALA A 96 14.90 0.71 -8.63
C ALA A 96 15.98 1.38 -9.49
N LEU A 97 15.58 2.14 -10.52
CA LEU A 97 16.53 2.91 -11.34
C LEU A 97 17.32 3.91 -10.50
N SER A 98 16.63 4.66 -9.64
CA SER A 98 17.25 5.64 -8.75
C SER A 98 18.18 4.97 -7.73
N ALA A 99 17.72 3.90 -7.08
CA ALA A 99 18.50 3.13 -6.13
C ALA A 99 19.78 2.56 -6.77
N TYR A 100 19.67 2.02 -7.98
CA TYR A 100 20.82 1.54 -8.74
C TYR A 100 21.82 2.65 -9.04
N ALA A 101 21.34 3.82 -9.50
CA ALA A 101 22.20 4.97 -9.74
C ALA A 101 22.91 5.43 -8.46
N PHE A 102 22.19 5.55 -7.36
CA PHE A 102 22.74 5.92 -6.05
C PHE A 102 23.59 4.81 -5.40
N SER A 103 23.46 3.56 -5.78
CA SER A 103 24.28 2.46 -5.28
C SER A 103 25.58 2.30 -6.08
N ARG A 104 25.51 2.24 -7.40
CA ARG A 104 26.61 1.83 -8.27
C ARG A 104 27.39 2.96 -8.91
N PHE A 105 26.76 4.13 -9.17
CA PHE A 105 27.45 5.21 -9.86
C PHE A 105 28.06 6.22 -8.88
N ARG A 106 29.25 6.71 -9.24
CA ARG A 106 29.92 7.82 -8.57
C ARG A 106 29.69 9.10 -9.36
N PHE A 107 28.81 9.97 -8.90
CA PHE A 107 28.53 11.27 -9.53
C PHE A 107 28.60 12.42 -8.51
N ARG A 108 28.86 13.62 -9.03
CA ARG A 108 28.90 14.83 -8.18
C ARG A 108 27.50 15.10 -7.63
N GLY A 109 27.43 15.35 -6.32
CA GLY A 109 26.14 15.61 -5.65
C GLY A 109 25.42 14.35 -5.11
N ARG A 110 25.92 13.12 -5.30
CA ARG A 110 25.31 11.88 -4.78
C ARG A 110 24.95 11.99 -3.31
N ARG A 111 25.90 12.41 -2.47
CA ARG A 111 25.68 12.53 -1.01
C ARG A 111 24.67 13.63 -0.68
N MET A 112 24.77 14.78 -1.35
CA MET A 112 23.83 15.89 -1.16
C MET A 112 22.43 15.54 -1.63
N GLY A 113 22.29 14.84 -2.76
CA GLY A 113 20.98 14.36 -3.25
C GLY A 113 20.32 13.42 -2.26
N MET A 114 21.06 12.47 -1.70
CA MET A 114 20.52 11.56 -0.66
C MET A 114 20.10 12.31 0.59
N LEU A 115 20.91 13.28 1.06
CA LEU A 115 20.55 14.11 2.21
C LEU A 115 19.33 14.98 1.93
N PHE A 116 19.24 15.56 0.73
CA PHE A 116 18.11 16.38 0.31
C PHE A 116 16.80 15.56 0.30
N LEU A 117 16.82 14.34 -0.24
CA LEU A 117 15.68 13.45 -0.21
C LEU A 117 15.25 13.10 1.23
N LEU A 118 16.22 12.94 2.14
CA LEU A 118 15.93 12.71 3.55
C LEU A 118 15.27 13.94 4.20
N LEU A 119 15.82 15.14 3.95
CA LEU A 119 15.29 16.39 4.50
C LEU A 119 13.85 16.67 4.03
N ILE A 120 13.53 16.41 2.77
CA ILE A 120 12.15 16.56 2.26
C ILE A 120 11.19 15.66 3.05
N GLN A 121 11.59 14.44 3.39
CA GLN A 121 10.75 13.49 4.14
C GLN A 121 10.50 13.92 5.59
N MET A 122 11.34 14.78 6.16
CA MET A 122 11.13 15.32 7.51
C MET A 122 10.03 16.37 7.55
N PHE A 123 9.62 16.91 6.41
CA PHE A 123 8.53 17.86 6.37
C PHE A 123 7.18 17.16 6.58
N PRO A 124 6.32 17.66 7.50
CA PRO A 124 5.04 17.02 7.79
C PRO A 124 4.14 16.94 6.54
N GLY A 125 3.77 15.73 6.12
CA GLY A 125 3.01 15.50 4.89
C GLY A 125 1.69 16.25 4.82
N LEU A 126 0.98 16.40 5.95
CA LEU A 126 -0.28 17.14 6.01
C LEU A 126 -0.13 18.62 5.67
N LEU A 127 1.01 19.25 6.00
CA LEU A 127 1.25 20.65 5.66
C LEU A 127 1.49 20.85 4.15
N ASN A 128 1.91 19.81 3.45
CA ASN A 128 2.11 19.86 2.00
C ASN A 128 0.79 19.86 1.22
N LEU A 129 -0.32 19.42 1.83
CA LEU A 129 -1.60 19.27 1.10
C LEU A 129 -2.08 20.58 0.47
N VAL A 130 -1.94 21.71 1.18
CA VAL A 130 -2.34 23.02 0.63
C VAL A 130 -1.48 23.38 -0.58
N ALA A 131 -0.17 23.15 -0.49
CA ALA A 131 0.74 23.42 -1.62
C ALA A 131 0.44 22.49 -2.81
N ILE A 132 0.21 21.20 -2.54
CA ILE A 132 -0.17 20.20 -3.56
C ILE A 132 -1.47 20.61 -4.25
N TYR A 133 -2.51 21.02 -3.49
CA TYR A 133 -3.76 21.50 -4.04
C TYR A 133 -3.54 22.67 -4.99
N LEU A 134 -2.78 23.71 -4.55
CA LEU A 134 -2.51 24.88 -5.38
C LEU A 134 -1.70 24.55 -6.64
N ILE A 135 -0.72 23.64 -6.54
CA ILE A 135 0.07 23.18 -7.70
C ILE A 135 -0.85 22.46 -8.69
N VAL A 136 -1.68 21.51 -8.23
CA VAL A 136 -2.59 20.76 -9.09
C VAL A 136 -3.63 21.69 -9.73
N LEU A 137 -4.18 22.65 -8.96
CA LEU A 137 -5.10 23.65 -9.48
C LEU A 137 -4.46 24.45 -10.63
N ARG A 138 -3.27 25.01 -10.41
CA ARG A 138 -2.57 25.81 -11.44
C ARG A 138 -2.09 24.98 -12.63
N THR A 139 -1.64 23.75 -12.37
CA THR A 139 -1.26 22.83 -13.45
C THR A 139 -2.47 22.50 -14.33
N GLY A 140 -3.65 22.35 -13.74
CA GLY A 140 -4.90 22.07 -14.44
C GLY A 140 -5.33 23.18 -15.41
N GLU A 141 -4.95 24.44 -15.15
CA GLU A 141 -5.20 25.57 -16.06
C GLU A 141 -4.42 25.42 -17.38
N VAL A 142 -3.24 24.77 -17.35
CA VAL A 142 -2.35 24.57 -18.51
C VAL A 142 -2.53 23.17 -19.11
N ILE A 143 -2.63 22.16 -18.24
CA ILE A 143 -2.77 20.74 -18.62
C ILE A 143 -4.01 20.18 -17.92
N PRO A 144 -5.20 20.25 -18.56
CA PRO A 144 -6.47 19.85 -17.92
C PRO A 144 -6.49 18.43 -17.38
N ALA A 145 -5.68 17.52 -17.95
CA ALA A 145 -5.55 16.13 -17.47
C ALA A 145 -4.85 16.02 -16.12
N LEU A 146 -4.09 17.03 -15.69
CA LEU A 146 -3.38 17.08 -14.41
C LEU A 146 -4.00 18.09 -13.43
N GLY A 147 -5.24 18.52 -13.68
CA GLY A 147 -6.00 19.41 -12.82
C GLY A 147 -6.72 18.69 -11.69
N LEU A 148 -7.42 19.48 -10.87
CA LEU A 148 -8.30 18.97 -9.83
C LEU A 148 -9.35 18.02 -10.41
N ASN A 149 -9.85 17.12 -9.56
CA ASN A 149 -10.86 16.13 -9.92
C ASN A 149 -10.43 15.17 -11.04
N LYS A 150 -9.12 14.91 -11.18
CA LYS A 150 -8.55 13.97 -12.16
C LYS A 150 -7.73 12.87 -11.48
N LEU A 151 -8.02 11.61 -11.80
CA LEU A 151 -7.28 10.45 -11.29
C LEU A 151 -5.82 10.45 -11.75
N THR A 152 -5.51 11.02 -12.90
CA THR A 152 -4.15 11.20 -13.42
C THR A 152 -3.34 12.19 -12.58
N ALA A 153 -3.94 13.28 -12.14
CA ALA A 153 -3.30 14.21 -11.20
C ALA A 153 -3.00 13.55 -9.86
N LEU A 154 -3.98 12.79 -9.33
CA LEU A 154 -3.80 12.03 -8.11
C LEU A 154 -2.64 11.02 -8.22
N LEU A 155 -2.53 10.29 -9.34
CA LEU A 155 -1.44 9.37 -9.60
C LEU A 155 -0.09 10.08 -9.60
N VAL A 156 0.04 11.23 -10.27
CA VAL A 156 1.29 12.01 -10.31
C VAL A 156 1.68 12.48 -8.90
N VAL A 157 0.72 12.92 -8.10
CA VAL A 157 0.96 13.30 -6.70
C VAL A 157 1.45 12.11 -5.88
N TYR A 158 0.86 10.93 -6.03
CA TYR A 158 1.34 9.72 -5.33
C TYR A 158 2.76 9.31 -5.76
N LEU A 159 3.08 9.45 -7.06
CA LEU A 159 4.42 9.16 -7.58
C LEU A 159 5.50 10.12 -7.03
N SER A 160 5.13 11.33 -6.61
CA SER A 160 6.08 12.22 -5.93
C SER A 160 6.65 11.62 -4.65
N GLY A 161 5.89 10.74 -3.98
CA GLY A 161 6.34 9.96 -2.83
C GLY A 161 7.19 8.73 -3.16
N ALA A 162 7.33 8.34 -4.43
CA ALA A 162 8.05 7.14 -4.85
C ALA A 162 9.54 7.17 -4.47
N MET A 163 10.15 8.35 -4.45
CA MET A 163 11.55 8.60 -4.08
C MET A 163 11.77 8.74 -2.56
N SER A 164 10.82 8.39 -1.73
CA SER A 164 10.88 8.51 -0.27
C SER A 164 11.63 7.33 0.39
N VAL A 165 11.07 6.76 1.46
CA VAL A 165 11.63 5.61 2.19
C VAL A 165 11.96 4.43 1.29
N ASN A 166 11.17 4.23 0.22
CA ASN A 166 11.35 3.14 -0.73
C ASN A 166 12.71 3.16 -1.43
N LEU A 167 13.21 4.34 -1.80
CA LEU A 167 14.55 4.47 -2.39
C LEU A 167 15.65 3.99 -1.43
N TRP A 168 15.56 4.35 -0.15
CA TRP A 168 16.55 3.95 0.86
C TRP A 168 16.55 2.44 1.06
N LEU A 169 15.38 1.84 1.10
CA LEU A 169 15.21 0.40 1.27
C LEU A 169 15.82 -0.37 0.10
N MET A 170 15.49 0.04 -1.13
CA MET A 170 16.05 -0.56 -2.34
C MET A 170 17.55 -0.35 -2.45
N LYS A 171 18.04 0.88 -2.18
CA LYS A 171 19.47 1.19 -2.21
C LYS A 171 20.25 0.36 -1.18
N GLY A 172 19.73 0.24 0.06
CA GLY A 172 20.36 -0.60 1.09
C GLY A 172 20.51 -2.05 0.64
N PHE A 173 19.49 -2.59 -0.02
CA PHE A 173 19.56 -3.92 -0.60
C PHE A 173 20.57 -4.00 -1.75
N PHE A 174 20.57 -3.05 -2.68
CA PHE A 174 21.54 -3.02 -3.80
C PHE A 174 22.98 -2.88 -3.32
N ASP A 175 23.21 -2.12 -2.25
CA ASP A 175 24.54 -2.01 -1.62
C ASP A 175 25.00 -3.34 -1.00
N SER A 176 24.09 -4.24 -0.62
CA SER A 176 24.41 -5.56 -0.09
C SER A 176 24.77 -6.60 -1.16
N ILE A 177 24.46 -6.34 -2.42
CA ILE A 177 24.83 -7.18 -3.55
C ILE A 177 26.33 -6.96 -3.84
N PRO A 178 27.18 -8.03 -3.86
CA PRO A 178 28.60 -7.91 -4.11
C PRO A 178 28.92 -7.18 -5.43
N ALA A 179 29.86 -6.23 -5.38
CA ALA A 179 30.26 -5.44 -6.57
C ALA A 179 30.97 -6.30 -7.63
N GLU A 180 31.54 -7.42 -7.20
CA GLU A 180 32.23 -8.40 -8.06
C GLU A 180 31.33 -8.96 -9.15
N LEU A 181 30.00 -9.00 -8.91
CA LEU A 181 29.02 -9.42 -9.92
C LEU A 181 28.94 -8.40 -11.07
N ASP A 182 28.95 -7.11 -10.72
CA ASP A 182 28.98 -6.03 -11.73
C ASP A 182 30.31 -6.04 -12.50
N GLU A 183 31.42 -6.29 -11.81
CA GLU A 183 32.77 -6.32 -12.40
C GLU A 183 32.93 -7.51 -13.33
N SER A 184 32.50 -8.70 -12.93
CA SER A 184 32.53 -9.89 -13.79
C SER A 184 31.71 -9.68 -15.08
N ALA A 185 30.49 -9.15 -14.95
CA ALA A 185 29.67 -8.87 -16.12
C ALA A 185 30.29 -7.81 -17.07
N ARG A 186 31.03 -6.82 -16.52
CA ARG A 186 31.77 -5.85 -17.34
C ARG A 186 32.94 -6.49 -18.08
N VAL A 187 33.64 -7.45 -17.46
CA VAL A 187 34.70 -8.21 -18.14
C VAL A 187 34.15 -9.01 -19.32
N ASP A 188 32.91 -9.52 -19.18
CA ASP A 188 32.16 -10.18 -20.24
C ASP A 188 31.58 -9.21 -21.28
N GLY A 189 31.87 -7.90 -21.18
CA GLY A 189 31.47 -6.87 -22.13
C GLY A 189 30.05 -6.34 -21.93
N ALA A 190 29.35 -6.64 -20.79
CA ALA A 190 28.03 -6.16 -20.54
C ALA A 190 27.99 -4.64 -20.28
N THR A 191 27.03 -3.95 -20.87
CA THR A 191 26.75 -2.54 -20.60
C THR A 191 26.09 -2.36 -19.23
N PRO A 192 26.15 -1.17 -18.60
CA PRO A 192 25.49 -0.90 -17.32
C PRO A 192 24.00 -1.21 -17.34
N ALA A 193 23.31 -1.00 -18.47
CA ALA A 193 21.90 -1.37 -18.62
C ALA A 193 21.70 -2.89 -18.60
N GLN A 194 22.55 -3.65 -19.30
CA GLN A 194 22.49 -5.11 -19.29
C GLN A 194 22.78 -5.67 -17.89
N ILE A 195 23.73 -5.10 -17.16
CA ILE A 195 24.01 -5.46 -15.76
C ILE A 195 22.79 -5.19 -14.88
N PHE A 196 22.18 -4.00 -15.01
CA PHE A 196 20.99 -3.66 -14.24
C PHE A 196 19.84 -4.65 -14.50
N TRP A 197 19.46 -4.86 -15.76
CA TRP A 197 18.32 -5.70 -16.11
C TRP A 197 18.59 -7.19 -15.97
N GLY A 198 19.81 -7.66 -16.30
CA GLY A 198 20.15 -9.08 -16.34
C GLY A 198 20.72 -9.64 -15.05
N VAL A 199 21.34 -8.81 -14.21
CA VAL A 199 22.02 -9.28 -12.99
C VAL A 199 21.37 -8.70 -11.74
N ILE A 200 21.34 -7.36 -11.62
CA ILE A 200 20.95 -6.72 -10.36
C ILE A 200 19.46 -6.81 -10.10
N LEU A 201 18.64 -6.51 -11.11
CA LEU A 201 17.17 -6.49 -10.94
C LEU A 201 16.60 -7.88 -10.58
N PRO A 202 17.02 -8.99 -11.21
CA PRO A 202 16.58 -10.34 -10.80
C PRO A 202 16.95 -10.69 -9.36
N LEU A 203 18.14 -10.31 -8.89
CA LEU A 203 18.57 -10.52 -7.52
C LEU A 203 17.77 -9.67 -6.52
N ALA A 204 17.28 -8.51 -6.96
CA ALA A 204 16.52 -7.59 -6.14
C ALA A 204 15.01 -7.86 -6.11
N VAL A 205 14.49 -8.85 -6.84
CA VAL A 205 13.06 -9.20 -6.85
C VAL A 205 12.45 -9.28 -5.44
N PRO A 206 13.10 -9.85 -4.41
CA PRO A 206 12.55 -9.89 -3.06
C PRO A 206 12.23 -8.50 -2.50
N VAL A 207 13.20 -7.57 -2.51
CA VAL A 207 12.98 -6.22 -1.96
C VAL A 207 12.04 -5.41 -2.83
N LEU A 208 12.11 -5.55 -4.15
CA LEU A 208 11.21 -4.87 -5.08
C LEU A 208 9.75 -5.30 -4.89
N SER A 209 9.52 -6.59 -4.63
CA SER A 209 8.20 -7.14 -4.34
C SER A 209 7.61 -6.56 -3.04
N VAL A 210 8.43 -6.42 -2.00
CA VAL A 210 8.04 -5.80 -0.72
C VAL A 210 7.67 -4.34 -0.91
N VAL A 211 8.53 -3.58 -1.59
CA VAL A 211 8.27 -2.15 -1.88
C VAL A 211 7.02 -1.97 -2.74
N GLY A 212 6.85 -2.79 -3.78
CA GLY A 212 5.66 -2.77 -4.62
C GLY A 212 4.39 -3.04 -3.82
N MET A 213 4.43 -4.00 -2.90
CA MET A 213 3.29 -4.33 -2.03
C MET A 213 2.96 -3.17 -1.08
N PHE A 214 3.96 -2.54 -0.46
CA PHE A 214 3.73 -1.38 0.40
C PHE A 214 3.16 -0.19 -0.38
N ALA A 215 3.69 0.09 -1.57
CA ALA A 215 3.16 1.13 -2.43
C ALA A 215 1.72 0.84 -2.87
N PHE A 216 1.41 -0.41 -3.22
CA PHE A 216 0.08 -0.84 -3.61
C PHE A 216 -0.94 -0.69 -2.47
N VAL A 217 -0.64 -1.27 -1.30
CA VAL A 217 -1.54 -1.21 -0.14
C VAL A 217 -1.67 0.22 0.39
N GLY A 218 -0.56 0.97 0.43
CA GLY A 218 -0.58 2.38 0.84
C GLY A 218 -1.49 3.21 -0.04
N THR A 219 -1.45 3.00 -1.36
CA THR A 219 -2.31 3.71 -2.32
C THR A 219 -3.77 3.29 -2.22
N LEU A 220 -4.05 1.99 -2.02
CA LEU A 220 -5.42 1.49 -1.84
C LEU A 220 -6.12 2.10 -0.62
N ASN A 221 -5.36 2.40 0.44
CA ASN A 221 -5.89 2.94 1.69
C ASN A 221 -5.75 4.48 1.79
N GLU A 222 -5.17 5.12 0.76
CA GLU A 222 -4.98 6.56 0.80
C GLU A 222 -6.31 7.30 0.63
N PHE A 223 -6.63 8.12 1.61
CA PHE A 223 -7.88 8.85 1.72
C PHE A 223 -7.67 10.36 1.71
N ILE A 224 -6.64 10.84 2.41
CA ILE A 224 -6.49 12.28 2.73
C ILE A 224 -6.20 13.08 1.48
N THR A 225 -5.22 12.67 0.68
CA THR A 225 -4.89 13.38 -0.57
C THR A 225 -6.03 13.26 -1.59
N ALA A 226 -6.66 12.08 -1.67
CA ALA A 226 -7.81 11.88 -2.54
C ALA A 226 -8.97 12.81 -2.17
N SER A 227 -9.26 13.00 -0.88
CA SER A 227 -10.35 13.88 -0.42
C SER A 227 -10.11 15.37 -0.69
N VAL A 228 -8.84 15.78 -0.84
CA VAL A 228 -8.48 17.17 -1.17
C VAL A 228 -8.50 17.43 -2.69
N LEU A 229 -8.16 16.42 -3.49
CA LEU A 229 -7.99 16.59 -4.94
C LEU A 229 -9.20 16.16 -5.79
N LEU A 230 -10.06 15.28 -5.25
CA LEU A 230 -11.23 14.75 -5.97
C LEU A 230 -12.51 15.37 -5.40
N GLU A 231 -13.33 15.95 -6.27
CA GLU A 231 -14.50 16.72 -5.88
C GLU A 231 -15.82 16.03 -6.24
N THR A 232 -15.84 15.26 -7.32
CA THR A 232 -17.06 14.61 -7.80
C THR A 232 -17.09 13.14 -7.48
N VAL A 233 -18.26 12.66 -7.10
CA VAL A 233 -18.52 11.25 -6.73
C VAL A 233 -18.06 10.28 -7.82
N ASP A 234 -18.19 10.69 -9.07
CA ASP A 234 -17.73 9.90 -10.23
C ASP A 234 -16.24 9.57 -10.23
N ASN A 235 -15.42 10.45 -9.70
CA ASN A 235 -13.97 10.34 -9.72
C ASN A 235 -13.38 9.90 -8.38
N PHE A 236 -14.22 9.58 -7.40
CA PHE A 236 -13.74 9.15 -6.10
C PHE A 236 -12.92 7.85 -6.18
N THR A 237 -11.95 7.75 -5.29
CA THR A 237 -11.32 6.47 -4.93
C THR A 237 -12.22 5.71 -3.96
N LEU A 238 -11.98 4.41 -3.81
CA LEU A 238 -12.81 3.56 -2.95
C LEU A 238 -12.86 4.02 -1.48
N PRO A 239 -11.74 4.37 -0.81
CA PRO A 239 -11.80 4.89 0.56
C PRO A 239 -12.66 6.16 0.66
N LEU A 240 -12.53 7.08 -0.30
CA LEU A 240 -13.29 8.31 -0.32
C LEU A 240 -14.78 8.05 -0.58
N GLY A 241 -15.09 7.18 -1.53
CA GLY A 241 -16.47 6.79 -1.82
C GLY A 241 -17.15 6.03 -0.67
N LEU A 242 -16.41 5.14 0.02
CA LEU A 242 -16.94 4.42 1.18
C LEU A 242 -17.28 5.34 2.35
N GLN A 243 -16.54 6.43 2.55
CA GLN A 243 -16.86 7.41 3.58
C GLN A 243 -18.27 8.00 3.39
N ALA A 244 -18.75 8.11 2.15
CA ALA A 244 -20.10 8.63 1.89
C ALA A 244 -21.20 7.80 2.55
N TYR A 245 -20.99 6.49 2.78
CA TYR A 245 -21.96 5.62 3.47
C TYR A 245 -22.12 5.94 4.96
N VAL A 246 -21.15 6.61 5.58
CA VAL A 246 -21.13 6.88 7.03
C VAL A 246 -21.12 8.36 7.38
N SER A 247 -21.00 9.25 6.36
CA SER A 247 -20.91 10.71 6.57
C SER A 247 -22.23 11.46 6.38
N THR A 248 -23.25 10.84 5.80
CA THR A 248 -24.56 11.45 5.60
C THR A 248 -25.38 11.33 6.89
N SER A 249 -25.71 12.45 7.49
CA SER A 249 -26.31 12.59 8.84
C SER A 249 -27.69 11.93 9.02
N TYR A 250 -28.28 11.34 7.99
CA TYR A 250 -29.65 10.78 8.05
C TYR A 250 -29.74 9.28 7.71
N GLU A 251 -28.72 8.68 7.09
CA GLU A 251 -28.72 7.26 6.76
C GLU A 251 -27.31 6.67 6.90
N GLU A 252 -26.82 6.57 8.15
CA GLU A 252 -25.58 5.85 8.41
C GLU A 252 -25.76 4.37 8.06
N ASN A 253 -25.07 3.91 7.02
CA ASN A 253 -25.12 2.52 6.59
C ASN A 253 -23.76 1.82 6.87
N TRP A 254 -23.52 1.53 8.14
CA TRP A 254 -22.31 0.86 8.58
C TRP A 254 -22.16 -0.56 8.03
N GLY A 255 -23.28 -1.24 7.76
CA GLY A 255 -23.28 -2.57 7.15
C GLY A 255 -22.70 -2.54 5.73
N SER A 256 -23.19 -1.62 4.87
CA SER A 256 -22.65 -1.44 3.50
C SER A 256 -21.23 -0.91 3.51
N PHE A 257 -20.89 0.00 4.42
CA PHE A 257 -19.51 0.45 4.62
C PHE A 257 -18.59 -0.73 4.93
N ALA A 258 -18.92 -1.56 5.93
CA ALA A 258 -18.15 -2.74 6.32
C ALA A 258 -18.03 -3.76 5.18
N ALA A 259 -19.12 -4.01 4.44
CA ALA A 259 -19.10 -4.88 3.26
C ALA A 259 -18.16 -4.35 2.19
N GLY A 260 -18.18 -3.04 1.92
CA GLY A 260 -17.27 -2.37 0.99
C GLY A 260 -15.81 -2.46 1.44
N VAL A 261 -15.53 -2.27 2.73
CA VAL A 261 -14.18 -2.43 3.31
C VAL A 261 -13.67 -3.87 3.13
N LEU A 262 -14.50 -4.89 3.37
CA LEU A 262 -14.10 -6.30 3.14
C LEU A 262 -13.75 -6.57 1.69
N LEU A 263 -14.54 -6.08 0.75
CA LEU A 263 -14.24 -6.22 -0.68
C LEU A 263 -12.97 -5.44 -1.06
N ALA A 264 -12.73 -4.28 -0.46
CA ALA A 264 -11.52 -3.49 -0.66
C ALA A 264 -10.23 -4.23 -0.28
N GLN A 265 -10.28 -5.15 0.69
CA GLN A 265 -9.12 -5.93 1.11
C GLN A 265 -8.76 -7.07 0.13
N ILE A 266 -9.69 -7.51 -0.72
CA ILE A 266 -9.45 -8.64 -1.63
C ILE A 266 -8.20 -8.44 -2.51
N PRO A 267 -8.02 -7.31 -3.21
CA PRO A 267 -6.81 -7.07 -4.01
C PRO A 267 -5.53 -7.09 -3.17
N ALA A 268 -5.58 -6.54 -1.94
CA ALA A 268 -4.43 -6.53 -1.04
C ALA A 268 -4.05 -7.95 -0.58
N ILE A 269 -5.05 -8.77 -0.22
CA ILE A 269 -4.84 -10.18 0.16
C ILE A 269 -4.26 -10.98 -1.01
N ILE A 270 -4.81 -10.82 -2.21
CA ILE A 270 -4.30 -11.47 -3.42
C ILE A 270 -2.84 -11.06 -3.66
N GLY A 271 -2.54 -9.76 -3.64
CA GLY A 271 -1.17 -9.26 -3.79
C GLY A 271 -0.22 -9.84 -2.74
N PHE A 272 -0.64 -9.91 -1.48
CA PHE A 272 0.16 -10.47 -0.39
C PHE A 272 0.47 -11.96 -0.61
N ILE A 273 -0.49 -12.77 -1.06
CA ILE A 273 -0.27 -14.20 -1.35
C ILE A 273 0.86 -14.39 -2.38
N PHE A 274 0.94 -13.51 -3.41
CA PHE A 274 2.02 -13.58 -4.38
C PHE A 274 3.37 -13.13 -3.84
N VAL A 275 3.39 -12.14 -2.95
CA VAL A 275 4.62 -11.51 -2.44
C VAL A 275 5.19 -12.22 -1.21
N GLN A 276 4.39 -12.90 -0.40
CA GLN A 276 4.79 -13.52 0.87
C GLN A 276 6.02 -14.44 0.75
N LYS A 277 6.15 -15.20 -0.34
CA LYS A 277 7.29 -16.07 -0.58
C LYS A 277 8.63 -15.31 -0.63
N TYR A 278 8.62 -14.10 -1.16
CA TYR A 278 9.80 -13.24 -1.24
C TYR A 278 10.13 -12.58 0.09
N ILE A 279 9.11 -12.26 0.91
CA ILE A 279 9.29 -11.73 2.27
C ILE A 279 9.97 -12.78 3.15
N ILE A 280 9.49 -14.01 3.11
CA ILE A 280 10.03 -15.12 3.92
C ILE A 280 11.49 -15.43 3.51
N SER A 281 11.79 -15.49 2.22
CA SER A 281 13.16 -15.77 1.74
C SER A 281 14.16 -14.69 2.14
N GLY A 282 13.75 -13.40 2.14
CA GLY A 282 14.61 -12.30 2.58
C GLY A 282 14.94 -12.34 4.07
N LEU A 283 13.99 -12.76 4.92
CA LEU A 283 14.20 -12.87 6.36
C LEU A 283 15.13 -14.05 6.73
N THR A 284 15.04 -15.17 6.00
CA THR A 284 15.85 -16.36 6.28
C THR A 284 17.29 -16.23 5.82
N GLN A 285 17.58 -15.52 4.74
CA GLN A 285 18.96 -15.25 4.28
C GLN A 285 19.76 -14.38 5.25
N GLY A 286 19.09 -13.50 6.02
CA GLY A 286 19.72 -12.68 7.06
C GLY A 286 20.08 -13.44 8.34
N SER A 287 19.46 -14.60 8.61
CA SER A 287 19.64 -15.37 9.85
C SER A 287 20.73 -16.43 9.79
N VAL A 288 21.33 -16.72 8.64
CA VAL A 288 22.35 -17.77 8.43
C VAL A 288 23.79 -17.23 8.53
N LYS A 289 23.98 -15.95 8.91
CA LYS A 289 25.29 -15.38 9.25
C LYS A 289 25.51 -15.44 10.75
N GLY A 290 25.59 -16.66 11.31
CA GLY A 290 25.98 -16.95 12.67
C GLY A 290 26.74 -18.26 12.71
#